data_607a93f98449ffe6389351ef203ccc2d
#
_entry.id   607a93f98449ffe6389351ef203ccc2d
#
_cell.length_a   1.000
_cell.length_b   1.000
_cell.length_c   1.000
_cell.angle_alpha   90.00
_cell.angle_beta   90.00
_cell.angle_gamma   90.00
#
_symmetry.space_group_name_H-M   'P 1'
#
loop_
_entity.id
_entity.type
_entity.pdbx_description
1 polymer ?
#
loop_
_entity_poly.entity_id
_entity_poly.type
_entity_poly.pdbx_seq_one_letter_code
_entity_poly.pdbx_strand_id
1 'polypeptide(L)'
;PSYCGQLRVPQGNIEPALFNERKFIARRGTMELYPGAVINLGTGIPNDMVGKVCNEERVSEDVMITVESGIYGGVQAGGIDFGIGQNLYAMIGHHEQMDYYNGAGVDITYMGLGELDEMGNVNSTKMGPRCTGAGGFIDITQNAKKVVFLGTFTAGGARYRFENGRLVILEEGKIRKMVRQVIQISFNGPLAREKRQPVFIVTERAVFELREAWFLRK
;
A
#
# COMPACT_ATOMS: atom_id res chain seq x y z
N PRO A 1 1.98 25.93 -3.39
CA PRO A 1 1.21 26.29 -2.16
C PRO A 1 0.26 25.16 -1.71
N SER A 2 -0.42 24.43 -2.64
CA SER A 2 -1.36 23.35 -2.29
C SER A 2 -0.69 22.12 -1.71
N TYR A 3 0.55 21.82 -2.10
CA TYR A 3 1.33 20.66 -1.62
C TYR A 3 2.08 20.90 -0.31
N CYS A 4 2.05 22.12 0.23
CA CYS A 4 2.67 22.45 1.52
C CYS A 4 1.65 23.02 2.54
N GLY A 5 0.38 22.77 2.31
CA GLY A 5 -0.69 23.14 3.23
C GLY A 5 -1.06 24.63 3.29
N GLN A 6 -0.43 25.49 2.48
CA GLN A 6 -0.72 26.93 2.46
C GLN A 6 -2.03 27.28 1.76
N LEU A 7 -2.47 26.42 0.85
CA LEU A 7 -3.73 26.57 0.11
C LEU A 7 -4.48 25.25 0.08
N ARG A 8 -5.74 25.27 0.45
CA ARG A 8 -6.62 24.11 0.30
C ARG A 8 -7.26 24.11 -1.08
N VAL A 9 -7.26 22.95 -1.70
CA VAL A 9 -7.92 22.67 -2.97
C VAL A 9 -9.28 22.03 -2.68
N PRO A 10 -10.38 22.51 -3.29
CA PRO A 10 -11.66 21.79 -3.19
C PRO A 10 -11.50 20.32 -3.56
N GLN A 11 -12.09 19.40 -2.79
CA GLN A 11 -11.93 17.96 -3.01
C GLN A 11 -12.29 17.53 -4.45
N GLY A 12 -13.32 18.11 -5.03
CA GLY A 12 -13.72 17.85 -6.42
C GLY A 12 -12.72 18.34 -7.49
N ASN A 13 -11.75 19.17 -7.12
CA ASN A 13 -10.71 19.67 -8.02
C ASN A 13 -9.40 18.87 -7.90
N ILE A 14 -9.32 17.92 -6.98
CA ILE A 14 -8.20 17.00 -6.90
C ILE A 14 -8.34 15.97 -8.02
N GLU A 15 -7.28 15.85 -8.82
CA GLU A 15 -7.29 14.95 -9.98
C GLU A 15 -7.56 13.49 -9.57
N PRO A 16 -8.61 12.87 -10.12
CA PRO A 16 -8.92 11.49 -9.81
C PRO A 16 -7.84 10.54 -10.33
N ALA A 17 -7.72 9.38 -9.71
CA ALA A 17 -6.84 8.34 -10.22
C ALA A 17 -7.35 7.80 -11.57
N LEU A 18 -6.45 7.64 -12.54
CA LEU A 18 -6.80 6.99 -13.81
C LEU A 18 -7.29 5.56 -13.55
N PHE A 19 -8.37 5.17 -14.22
CA PHE A 19 -8.92 3.83 -14.08
C PHE A 19 -8.04 2.80 -14.82
N ASN A 20 -7.38 1.97 -14.06
CA ASN A 20 -6.51 0.89 -14.52
C ASN A 20 -6.46 -0.22 -13.43
N GLU A 21 -5.65 -1.26 -13.64
CA GLU A 21 -5.48 -2.35 -12.68
C GLU A 21 -5.00 -1.86 -11.31
N ARG A 22 -4.19 -0.81 -11.26
CA ARG A 22 -3.68 -0.26 -9.99
C ARG A 22 -4.80 0.37 -9.16
N LYS A 23 -5.67 1.17 -9.81
CA LYS A 23 -6.85 1.73 -9.16
C LYS A 23 -7.83 0.65 -8.72
N PHE A 24 -8.01 -0.39 -9.54
CA PHE A 24 -8.84 -1.54 -9.20
C PHE A 24 -8.33 -2.26 -7.93
N ILE A 25 -7.02 -2.52 -7.84
CA ILE A 25 -6.37 -3.08 -6.65
C ILE A 25 -6.55 -2.17 -5.43
N ALA A 26 -6.30 -0.88 -5.58
CA ALA A 26 -6.43 0.10 -4.50
C ALA A 26 -7.86 0.16 -3.96
N ARG A 27 -8.88 0.21 -4.84
CA ARG A 27 -10.29 0.20 -4.44
C ARG A 27 -10.66 -1.05 -3.65
N ARG A 28 -10.14 -2.21 -4.04
CA ARG A 28 -10.35 -3.43 -3.24
C ARG A 28 -9.61 -3.35 -1.91
N GLY A 29 -8.40 -2.77 -1.89
CA GLY A 29 -7.62 -2.56 -0.68
C GLY A 29 -8.32 -1.62 0.31
N THR A 30 -8.95 -0.54 -0.16
CA THR A 30 -9.67 0.41 0.71
C THR A 30 -10.88 -0.19 1.43
N MET A 31 -11.40 -1.33 0.99
CA MET A 31 -12.43 -2.07 1.72
C MET A 31 -11.95 -2.66 3.06
N GLU A 32 -10.66 -2.62 3.34
CA GLU A 32 -10.08 -3.01 4.63
C GLU A 32 -10.02 -1.85 5.65
N LEU A 33 -10.41 -0.63 5.24
CA LEU A 33 -10.50 0.55 6.10
C LEU A 33 -11.66 0.44 7.09
N TYR A 34 -11.52 1.15 8.19
CA TYR A 34 -12.60 1.41 9.15
C TYR A 34 -12.48 2.84 9.68
N PRO A 35 -13.59 3.47 10.08
CA PRO A 35 -13.58 4.85 10.58
C PRO A 35 -12.64 5.03 11.77
N GLY A 36 -11.89 6.13 11.76
CA GLY A 36 -10.92 6.47 12.80
C GLY A 36 -9.55 5.79 12.66
N ALA A 37 -9.36 4.93 11.65
CA ALA A 37 -8.06 4.27 11.46
C ALA A 37 -6.96 5.26 11.08
N VAL A 38 -5.80 5.11 11.70
CA VAL A 38 -4.55 5.74 11.25
C VAL A 38 -3.87 4.79 10.26
N ILE A 39 -3.69 5.26 9.03
CA ILE A 39 -3.13 4.43 7.96
C ILE A 39 -1.81 4.99 7.45
N ASN A 40 -0.90 4.10 7.06
CA ASN A 40 0.31 4.46 6.33
C ASN A 40 0.23 4.01 4.88
N LEU A 41 0.71 4.85 3.98
CA LEU A 41 0.83 4.54 2.55
C LEU A 41 2.30 4.44 2.15
N GLY A 42 2.74 3.24 1.80
CA GLY A 42 4.05 2.99 1.22
C GLY A 42 4.10 3.34 -0.26
N THR A 43 5.29 3.30 -0.85
CA THR A 43 5.52 3.63 -2.27
C THR A 43 4.76 2.72 -3.24
N GLY A 44 4.50 3.23 -4.44
CA GLY A 44 3.85 2.49 -5.53
C GLY A 44 2.33 2.56 -5.49
N ILE A 45 1.63 1.44 -5.66
CA ILE A 45 0.15 1.41 -5.69
C ILE A 45 -0.46 2.05 -4.44
N PRO A 46 0.02 1.77 -3.22
CA PRO A 46 -0.54 2.39 -2.03
C PRO A 46 -0.58 3.91 -2.10
N ASN A 47 0.56 4.54 -2.25
CA ASN A 47 0.67 6.00 -2.24
C ASN A 47 0.05 6.65 -3.49
N ASP A 48 0.23 6.03 -4.67
CA ASP A 48 -0.23 6.63 -5.92
C ASP A 48 -1.76 6.58 -6.06
N MET A 49 -2.43 5.63 -5.42
CA MET A 49 -3.83 5.31 -5.67
C MET A 49 -4.74 5.40 -4.44
N VAL A 50 -4.30 4.92 -3.25
CA VAL A 50 -5.22 4.78 -2.09
C VAL A 50 -5.75 6.13 -1.64
N GLY A 51 -4.89 7.15 -1.48
CA GLY A 51 -5.34 8.49 -1.08
C GLY A 51 -6.34 9.11 -2.07
N LYS A 52 -6.09 8.95 -3.37
CA LYS A 52 -7.00 9.42 -4.42
C LYS A 52 -8.33 8.67 -4.40
N VAL A 53 -8.31 7.35 -4.23
CA VAL A 53 -9.51 6.52 -4.11
C VAL A 53 -10.32 6.94 -2.88
N CYS A 54 -9.68 7.14 -1.73
CA CYS A 54 -10.36 7.63 -0.52
C CYS A 54 -11.04 8.97 -0.75
N ASN A 55 -10.39 9.90 -1.47
CA ASN A 55 -10.97 11.20 -1.82
C ASN A 55 -12.17 11.06 -2.77
N GLU A 56 -12.05 10.24 -3.82
CA GLU A 56 -13.12 10.00 -4.78
C GLU A 56 -14.37 9.35 -4.15
N GLU A 57 -14.15 8.43 -3.20
CA GLU A 57 -15.22 7.70 -2.50
C GLU A 57 -15.70 8.43 -1.23
N ARG A 58 -15.13 9.64 -0.96
CA ARG A 58 -15.49 10.50 0.18
C ARG A 58 -15.29 9.86 1.55
N VAL A 59 -14.29 8.99 1.67
CA VAL A 59 -13.89 8.35 2.93
C VAL A 59 -12.56 8.89 3.47
N SER A 60 -11.96 9.88 2.80
CA SER A 60 -10.67 10.45 3.20
C SER A 60 -10.72 11.20 4.56
N GLU A 61 -11.90 11.66 4.96
CA GLU A 61 -12.11 12.32 6.27
C GLU A 61 -12.42 11.33 7.40
N ASP A 62 -12.78 10.10 7.04
CA ASP A 62 -13.07 9.04 8.02
C ASP A 62 -11.80 8.37 8.55
N VAL A 63 -10.65 8.59 7.93
CA VAL A 63 -9.37 7.97 8.27
C VAL A 63 -8.25 9.00 8.34
N MET A 64 -7.22 8.75 9.14
CA MET A 64 -6.02 9.57 9.15
C MET A 64 -4.97 8.94 8.24
N ILE A 65 -4.84 9.47 7.02
CA ILE A 65 -3.81 9.03 6.08
C ILE A 65 -2.47 9.61 6.50
N THR A 66 -1.44 8.79 6.57
CA THR A 66 -0.07 9.21 6.86
C THR A 66 0.92 8.63 5.85
N VAL A 67 2.06 9.28 5.70
CA VAL A 67 3.21 8.78 4.95
C VAL A 67 4.47 8.96 5.81
N GLU A 68 5.41 8.05 5.68
CA GLU A 68 6.63 8.02 6.50
C GLU A 68 7.44 9.32 6.49
N SER A 69 7.28 10.15 5.45
CA SER A 69 7.89 11.49 5.37
C SER A 69 7.43 12.47 6.44
N GLY A 70 6.35 12.16 7.18
CA GLY A 70 5.80 12.97 8.26
C GLY A 70 4.55 13.75 7.89
N ILE A 71 3.88 13.44 6.79
CA ILE A 71 2.62 14.11 6.41
C ILE A 71 1.41 13.39 6.98
N TYR A 72 0.41 14.18 7.36
CA TYR A 72 -0.88 13.75 7.90
C TYR A 72 -2.03 14.31 7.08
N GLY A 73 -2.98 13.45 6.74
CA GLY A 73 -4.20 13.79 6.01
C GLY A 73 -3.97 14.09 4.54
N GLY A 74 -5.03 14.55 3.88
CA GLY A 74 -5.01 14.96 2.50
C GLY A 74 -4.89 13.83 1.48
N VAL A 75 -4.53 14.20 0.25
CA VAL A 75 -4.33 13.29 -0.88
C VAL A 75 -2.87 13.34 -1.32
N GLN A 76 -2.19 12.23 -1.22
CA GLN A 76 -0.76 12.09 -1.46
C GLN A 76 -0.44 12.18 -2.95
N ALA A 77 0.67 12.83 -3.26
CA ALA A 77 1.25 12.82 -4.60
C ALA A 77 1.96 11.48 -4.85
N GLY A 78 1.93 11.04 -6.10
CA GLY A 78 2.51 9.75 -6.51
C GLY A 78 3.84 9.88 -7.23
N GLY A 79 4.48 8.75 -7.47
CA GLY A 79 5.71 8.67 -8.26
C GLY A 79 6.88 9.38 -7.61
N ILE A 80 7.51 10.29 -8.34
CA ILE A 80 8.68 11.05 -7.87
C ILE A 80 8.35 12.04 -6.74
N ASP A 81 7.09 12.42 -6.63
CA ASP A 81 6.58 13.35 -5.61
C ASP A 81 6.12 12.63 -4.33
N PHE A 82 6.55 11.37 -4.15
CA PHE A 82 6.30 10.64 -2.91
C PHE A 82 6.76 11.44 -1.68
N GLY A 83 5.90 11.53 -0.68
CA GLY A 83 6.20 12.24 0.57
C GLY A 83 5.65 13.66 0.66
N ILE A 84 4.89 14.12 -0.34
CA ILE A 84 4.09 15.34 -0.29
C ILE A 84 2.63 15.06 -0.66
N GLY A 85 1.74 16.01 -0.44
CA GLY A 85 0.32 15.84 -0.78
C GLY A 85 -0.46 17.14 -0.71
N GLN A 86 -1.68 17.11 -1.23
CA GLN A 86 -2.62 18.23 -1.19
C GLN A 86 -3.55 18.10 0.03
N ASN A 87 -3.96 19.24 0.58
CA ASN A 87 -4.89 19.32 1.71
C ASN A 87 -4.38 18.66 3.01
N LEU A 88 -3.08 18.67 3.22
CA LEU A 88 -2.48 18.14 4.44
C LEU A 88 -3.03 18.85 5.69
N TYR A 89 -3.21 18.10 6.77
CA TYR A 89 -3.58 18.64 8.08
C TYR A 89 -2.35 19.05 8.89
N ALA A 90 -1.27 18.26 8.80
CA ALA A 90 -0.03 18.52 9.52
C ALA A 90 1.17 17.94 8.76
N MET A 91 2.34 18.47 9.09
CA MET A 91 3.65 17.94 8.70
C MET A 91 4.54 17.93 9.93
N ILE A 92 5.18 16.81 10.20
CA ILE A 92 6.17 16.63 11.29
C ILE A 92 7.50 16.13 10.71
N GLY A 93 8.53 16.10 11.53
CA GLY A 93 9.82 15.55 11.12
C GLY A 93 9.74 14.05 10.81
N HIS A 94 10.54 13.59 9.85
CA HIS A 94 10.57 12.17 9.45
C HIS A 94 10.89 11.25 10.65
N HIS A 95 11.83 11.64 11.51
CA HIS A 95 12.19 10.87 12.70
C HIS A 95 11.03 10.78 13.71
N GLU A 96 10.31 11.88 13.93
CA GLU A 96 9.12 11.91 14.81
C GLU A 96 8.03 10.98 14.28
N GLN A 97 7.86 10.95 12.94
CA GLN A 97 6.91 10.04 12.29
C GLN A 97 7.29 8.58 12.49
N MET A 98 8.57 8.25 12.39
CA MET A 98 9.05 6.88 12.62
C MET A 98 8.94 6.48 14.09
N ASP A 99 9.20 7.39 15.03
CA ASP A 99 8.99 7.17 16.47
C ASP A 99 7.50 6.91 16.78
N TYR A 100 6.61 7.67 16.15
CA TYR A 100 5.16 7.43 16.25
C TYR A 100 4.77 6.05 15.72
N TYR A 101 5.29 5.64 14.55
CA TYR A 101 5.00 4.33 13.98
C TYR A 101 5.50 3.18 14.86
N ASN A 102 6.70 3.33 15.45
CA ASN A 102 7.27 2.33 16.34
C ASN A 102 6.58 2.29 17.72
N GLY A 103 6.06 3.42 18.17
CA GLY A 103 5.47 3.54 19.51
C GLY A 103 4.04 3.06 19.65
N ALA A 104 3.10 3.60 18.93
CA ALA A 104 1.68 3.29 19.09
C ALA A 104 0.99 2.94 17.79
N GLY A 105 1.63 3.26 16.78
CA GLY A 105 1.32 2.78 15.61
C GLY A 105 0.30 3.22 14.66
N VAL A 106 0.45 2.50 13.64
CA VAL A 106 -0.39 2.49 12.47
C VAL A 106 -1.41 1.38 12.66
N ASP A 107 -2.67 1.71 12.48
CA ASP A 107 -3.73 0.70 12.49
C ASP A 107 -3.64 -0.19 11.25
N ILE A 108 -3.47 0.43 10.07
CA ILE A 108 -3.34 -0.30 8.81
C ILE A 108 -2.18 0.29 8.01
N THR A 109 -1.24 -0.54 7.59
CA THR A 109 -0.27 -0.12 6.58
C THR A 109 -0.59 -0.74 5.23
N TYR A 110 -0.57 0.09 4.20
CA TYR A 110 -0.65 -0.34 2.80
C TYR A 110 0.74 -0.28 2.19
N MET A 111 1.24 -1.42 1.73
CA MET A 111 2.59 -1.53 1.19
C MET A 111 2.59 -2.21 -0.18
N GLY A 112 3.57 -1.83 -1.01
CA GLY A 112 3.89 -2.58 -2.21
C GLY A 112 4.59 -3.90 -1.88
N LEU A 113 4.60 -4.85 -2.83
CA LEU A 113 5.35 -6.09 -2.69
C LEU A 113 6.15 -6.39 -3.96
N GLY A 114 7.36 -6.88 -3.77
CA GLY A 114 8.17 -7.41 -4.86
C GLY A 114 7.99 -8.91 -5.03
N GLU A 115 8.30 -9.69 -4.02
CA GLU A 115 8.13 -11.14 -3.98
C GLU A 115 7.41 -11.56 -2.70
N LEU A 116 6.71 -12.68 -2.78
CA LEU A 116 5.94 -13.28 -1.70
C LEU A 116 6.13 -14.79 -1.74
N ASP A 117 6.36 -15.43 -0.61
CA ASP A 117 6.44 -16.88 -0.51
C ASP A 117 5.27 -17.54 0.23
N GLU A 118 5.26 -18.88 0.22
CA GLU A 118 4.23 -19.68 0.86
C GLU A 118 4.19 -19.54 2.38
N MET A 119 5.30 -19.15 3.00
CA MET A 119 5.39 -18.90 4.44
C MET A 119 4.84 -17.51 4.84
N GLY A 120 4.50 -16.69 3.87
CA GLY A 120 4.02 -15.34 4.10
C GLY A 120 5.13 -14.29 4.20
N ASN A 121 6.38 -14.66 3.92
CA ASN A 121 7.45 -13.70 3.86
C ASN A 121 7.30 -12.83 2.62
N VAL A 122 7.64 -11.54 2.75
CA VAL A 122 7.64 -10.59 1.64
C VAL A 122 9.02 -10.00 1.48
N ASN A 123 9.49 -9.95 0.24
CA ASN A 123 10.68 -9.23 -0.16
C ASN A 123 10.28 -7.94 -0.90
N SER A 124 10.80 -6.83 -0.42
CA SER A 124 10.63 -5.51 -1.02
C SER A 124 11.95 -4.74 -1.16
N THR A 125 13.07 -5.34 -0.72
CA THR A 125 14.36 -4.66 -0.57
C THR A 125 15.41 -5.10 -1.57
N LYS A 126 15.28 -6.31 -2.13
CA LYS A 126 16.28 -6.86 -3.06
C LYS A 126 15.58 -7.58 -4.21
N MET A 127 15.69 -7.02 -5.42
CA MET A 127 15.09 -7.56 -6.65
C MET A 127 16.19 -8.05 -7.57
N GLY A 128 16.50 -9.33 -7.52
CA GLY A 128 17.64 -9.91 -8.24
C GLY A 128 18.96 -9.24 -7.82
N PRO A 129 19.72 -8.67 -8.76
CA PRO A 129 20.96 -7.96 -8.47
C PRO A 129 20.75 -6.57 -7.86
N ARG A 130 19.55 -6.00 -7.98
CA ARG A 130 19.24 -4.65 -7.51
C ARG A 130 18.85 -4.69 -6.03
N CYS A 131 19.56 -3.93 -5.20
CA CYS A 131 19.21 -3.67 -3.81
C CYS A 131 18.67 -2.23 -3.70
N THR A 132 17.37 -2.10 -3.44
CA THR A 132 16.73 -0.79 -3.28
C THR A 132 16.79 -0.28 -1.85
N GLY A 133 17.12 -1.15 -0.89
CA GLY A 133 17.06 -0.87 0.53
C GLY A 133 15.66 -1.02 1.12
N ALA A 134 15.57 -0.99 2.43
CA ALA A 134 14.33 -1.21 3.16
C ALA A 134 13.49 0.07 3.31
N GLY A 135 14.14 1.24 3.42
CA GLY A 135 13.44 2.44 3.89
C GLY A 135 12.72 2.14 5.21
N GLY A 136 11.51 2.66 5.37
CA GLY A 136 10.65 2.37 6.52
C GLY A 136 9.89 1.04 6.46
N PHE A 137 10.05 0.25 5.39
CA PHE A 137 9.21 -0.94 5.15
C PHE A 137 9.22 -1.93 6.32
N ILE A 138 10.41 -2.25 6.85
CA ILE A 138 10.56 -3.25 7.92
C ILE A 138 9.86 -2.77 9.19
N ASP A 139 10.20 -1.57 9.66
CA ASP A 139 9.64 -1.00 10.89
C ASP A 139 8.13 -0.86 10.81
N ILE A 140 7.62 -0.30 9.72
CA ILE A 140 6.20 -0.02 9.56
C ILE A 140 5.40 -1.32 9.46
N THR A 141 5.85 -2.28 8.67
CA THR A 141 5.09 -3.53 8.49
C THR A 141 5.08 -4.42 9.73
N GLN A 142 6.20 -4.45 10.49
CA GLN A 142 6.28 -5.30 11.69
C GLN A 142 5.57 -4.70 12.90
N ASN A 143 5.30 -3.38 12.91
CA ASN A 143 4.67 -2.68 14.03
C ASN A 143 3.20 -2.28 13.76
N ALA A 144 2.76 -2.24 12.51
CA ALA A 144 1.35 -1.97 12.16
C ALA A 144 0.41 -3.05 12.73
N LYS A 145 -0.79 -2.67 13.16
CA LYS A 145 -1.79 -3.61 13.66
C LYS A 145 -2.35 -4.51 12.56
N LYS A 146 -2.40 -4.04 11.32
CA LYS A 146 -2.81 -4.77 10.11
C LYS A 146 -1.91 -4.39 8.94
N VAL A 147 -1.55 -5.36 8.11
CA VAL A 147 -0.77 -5.13 6.88
C VAL A 147 -1.60 -5.52 5.67
N VAL A 148 -1.65 -4.63 4.68
CA VAL A 148 -2.31 -4.87 3.39
C VAL A 148 -1.30 -4.63 2.28
N PHE A 149 -0.82 -5.69 1.67
CA PHE A 149 0.05 -5.60 0.50
C PHE A 149 -0.78 -5.41 -0.78
N LEU A 150 -0.45 -4.39 -1.55
CA LEU A 150 -1.07 -4.08 -2.83
C LEU A 150 -0.08 -4.31 -3.97
N GLY A 151 -0.43 -5.16 -4.91
CA GLY A 151 0.45 -5.44 -6.04
C GLY A 151 -0.24 -6.24 -7.12
N THR A 152 0.25 -6.11 -8.36
CA THR A 152 -0.16 -7.01 -9.44
C THR A 152 0.38 -8.42 -9.20
N PHE A 153 -0.33 -9.43 -9.67
CA PHE A 153 0.06 -10.83 -9.48
C PHE A 153 1.37 -11.18 -10.18
N THR A 154 1.59 -10.59 -11.35
CA THR A 154 2.86 -10.65 -12.08
C THR A 154 3.35 -9.24 -12.40
N ALA A 155 4.61 -9.09 -12.76
CA ALA A 155 5.24 -7.83 -13.19
C ALA A 155 6.03 -8.01 -14.49
N GLY A 156 6.50 -6.90 -15.07
CA GLY A 156 7.33 -6.94 -16.27
C GLY A 156 6.54 -7.18 -17.56
N GLY A 157 5.64 -6.23 -17.88
CA GLY A 157 4.93 -6.19 -19.14
C GLY A 157 3.54 -6.83 -19.13
N ALA A 158 2.95 -7.07 -17.96
CA ALA A 158 1.55 -7.47 -17.86
C ALA A 158 0.63 -6.43 -18.53
N ARG A 159 -0.36 -6.89 -19.27
CA ARG A 159 -1.34 -6.03 -19.95
C ARG A 159 -2.76 -6.44 -19.58
N TYR A 160 -3.57 -5.43 -19.28
CA TYR A 160 -4.93 -5.61 -18.80
C TYR A 160 -5.91 -4.80 -19.65
N ARG A 161 -7.16 -5.23 -19.68
CA ARG A 161 -8.29 -4.52 -20.27
C ARG A 161 -9.52 -4.68 -19.39
N PHE A 162 -10.32 -3.65 -19.30
CA PHE A 162 -11.61 -3.70 -18.59
C PHE A 162 -12.72 -3.78 -19.63
N GLU A 163 -13.51 -4.84 -19.56
CA GLU A 163 -14.66 -5.07 -20.45
C GLU A 163 -15.84 -5.54 -19.62
N ASN A 164 -16.99 -4.90 -19.83
CA ASN A 164 -18.27 -5.27 -19.18
C ASN A 164 -18.14 -5.42 -17.64
N GLY A 165 -17.39 -4.51 -16.99
CA GLY A 165 -17.15 -4.54 -15.55
C GLY A 165 -16.19 -5.64 -15.07
N ARG A 166 -15.49 -6.33 -15.98
CA ARG A 166 -14.52 -7.37 -15.66
C ARG A 166 -13.12 -6.95 -16.11
N LEU A 167 -12.14 -7.35 -15.32
CA LEU A 167 -10.73 -7.25 -15.72
C LEU A 167 -10.37 -8.46 -16.56
N VAL A 168 -9.84 -8.20 -17.75
CA VAL A 168 -9.34 -9.22 -18.69
C VAL A 168 -7.82 -9.11 -18.77
N ILE A 169 -7.13 -10.21 -18.55
CA ILE A 169 -5.67 -10.30 -18.67
C ILE A 169 -5.36 -10.60 -20.14
N LEU A 170 -4.73 -9.66 -20.83
CA LEU A 170 -4.33 -9.81 -22.23
C LEU A 170 -2.97 -10.49 -22.34
N GLU A 171 -2.07 -10.17 -21.41
CA GLU A 171 -0.71 -10.70 -21.39
C GLU A 171 -0.21 -10.80 -19.94
N GLU A 172 0.39 -11.93 -19.62
CA GLU A 172 1.02 -12.15 -18.32
C GLU A 172 2.36 -11.43 -18.24
N GLY A 173 2.66 -10.89 -17.07
CA GLY A 173 4.00 -10.34 -16.80
C GLY A 173 5.07 -11.44 -16.75
N LYS A 174 6.26 -11.09 -17.18
CA LYS A 174 7.41 -12.02 -17.24
C LYS A 174 7.97 -12.38 -15.86
N ILE A 175 7.69 -11.56 -14.83
CA ILE A 175 8.21 -11.72 -13.47
C ILE A 175 7.10 -12.23 -12.58
N ARG A 176 7.30 -13.42 -12.02
CA ARG A 176 6.41 -13.99 -11.01
C ARG A 176 6.76 -13.40 -9.65
N LYS A 177 5.75 -12.89 -8.95
CA LYS A 177 5.90 -12.36 -7.58
C LYS A 177 5.61 -13.42 -6.52
N MET A 178 4.73 -14.37 -6.83
CA MET A 178 4.47 -15.52 -5.97
C MET A 178 5.56 -16.56 -6.23
N VAL A 179 6.48 -16.70 -5.29
CA VAL A 179 7.66 -17.58 -5.39
C VAL A 179 7.63 -18.65 -4.30
N ARG A 180 8.38 -19.73 -4.47
CA ARG A 180 8.48 -20.76 -3.45
C ARG A 180 9.18 -20.25 -2.19
N GLN A 181 10.21 -19.44 -2.37
CA GLN A 181 10.96 -18.80 -1.30
C GLN A 181 11.47 -17.45 -1.80
N VAL A 182 11.27 -16.41 -1.00
CA VAL A 182 11.82 -15.07 -1.29
C VAL A 182 13.34 -15.07 -1.17
N ILE A 183 13.99 -14.27 -2.02
CA ILE A 183 15.47 -14.17 -1.98
C ILE A 183 15.97 -13.39 -0.76
N GLN A 184 15.11 -12.59 -0.16
CA GLN A 184 15.38 -11.85 1.08
C GLN A 184 14.09 -11.60 1.83
N ILE A 185 14.12 -11.73 3.15
CA ILE A 185 12.97 -11.46 4.01
C ILE A 185 13.02 -9.99 4.44
N SER A 186 12.07 -9.18 3.95
CA SER A 186 11.82 -7.81 4.41
C SER A 186 10.66 -7.76 5.39
N PHE A 187 9.66 -8.63 5.22
CA PHE A 187 8.57 -8.88 6.16
C PHE A 187 8.53 -10.37 6.50
N ASN A 188 8.44 -10.67 7.79
CA ASN A 188 8.48 -12.05 8.30
C ASN A 188 7.06 -12.57 8.58
N GLY A 189 6.56 -13.44 7.71
CA GLY A 189 5.23 -14.03 7.84
C GLY A 189 5.04 -14.91 9.08
N PRO A 190 5.96 -15.83 9.43
CA PRO A 190 5.92 -16.57 10.69
C PRO A 190 5.79 -15.68 11.92
N LEU A 191 6.58 -14.61 12.02
CA LEU A 191 6.49 -13.66 13.13
C LEU A 191 5.14 -12.93 13.16
N ALA A 192 4.59 -12.56 12.02
CA ALA A 192 3.27 -11.94 11.94
C ALA A 192 2.17 -12.90 12.45
N ARG A 193 2.25 -14.19 12.11
CA ARG A 193 1.33 -15.20 12.64
C ARG A 193 1.45 -15.37 14.16
N GLU A 194 2.67 -15.43 14.68
CA GLU A 194 2.93 -15.50 16.13
C GLU A 194 2.29 -14.32 16.86
N LYS A 195 2.44 -13.12 16.31
CA LYS A 195 1.83 -11.88 16.82
C LYS A 195 0.32 -11.78 16.56
N ARG A 196 -0.26 -12.71 15.81
CA ARG A 196 -1.65 -12.65 15.31
C ARG A 196 -1.95 -11.35 14.56
N GLN A 197 -0.96 -10.84 13.84
CA GLN A 197 -1.11 -9.66 13.00
C GLN A 197 -1.86 -10.05 11.72
N PRO A 198 -3.02 -9.43 11.41
CA PRO A 198 -3.72 -9.68 10.17
C PRO A 198 -2.91 -9.20 8.96
N VAL A 199 -2.71 -10.06 7.99
CA VAL A 199 -1.96 -9.77 6.76
C VAL A 199 -2.79 -10.15 5.55
N PHE A 200 -2.95 -9.20 4.64
CA PHE A 200 -3.69 -9.37 3.41
C PHE A 200 -2.82 -9.05 2.20
N ILE A 201 -3.10 -9.73 1.11
CA ILE A 201 -2.59 -9.40 -0.21
C ILE A 201 -3.76 -9.15 -1.14
N VAL A 202 -3.75 -8.00 -1.77
CA VAL A 202 -4.75 -7.61 -2.77
C VAL A 202 -4.08 -7.49 -4.11
N THR A 203 -4.52 -8.29 -5.05
CA THR A 203 -4.07 -8.26 -6.44
C THR A 203 -5.25 -7.94 -7.37
N GLU A 204 -4.96 -7.79 -8.65
CA GLU A 204 -6.00 -7.65 -9.67
C GLU A 204 -6.87 -8.91 -9.85
N ARG A 205 -6.47 -10.05 -9.27
CA ARG A 205 -7.14 -11.34 -9.44
C ARG A 205 -7.87 -11.80 -8.19
N ALA A 206 -7.27 -11.58 -7.03
CA ALA A 206 -7.73 -12.18 -5.80
C ALA A 206 -7.25 -11.43 -4.57
N VAL A 207 -7.91 -11.71 -3.45
CA VAL A 207 -7.50 -11.30 -2.11
C VAL A 207 -7.12 -12.53 -1.33
N PHE A 208 -5.93 -12.50 -0.76
CA PHE A 208 -5.42 -13.56 0.11
C PHE A 208 -5.24 -13.03 1.54
N GLU A 209 -5.50 -13.86 2.50
CA GLU A 209 -5.28 -13.63 3.92
C GLU A 209 -4.25 -14.64 4.45
N LEU A 210 -3.25 -14.17 5.18
CA LEU A 210 -2.29 -15.04 5.84
C LEU A 210 -2.90 -15.60 7.13
N ARG A 211 -3.07 -16.92 7.16
CA ARG A 211 -3.45 -17.70 8.34
C ARG A 211 -2.32 -18.68 8.65
N GLU A 212 -2.60 -19.97 8.81
CA GLU A 212 -1.55 -21.00 8.84
C GLU A 212 -0.81 -21.09 7.50
N ALA A 213 -1.53 -20.82 6.40
CA ALA A 213 -1.04 -20.62 5.04
C ALA A 213 -1.81 -19.49 4.37
N TRP A 214 -1.52 -19.21 3.11
CA TRP A 214 -2.33 -18.26 2.33
C TRP A 214 -3.70 -18.82 2.03
N PHE A 215 -4.70 -18.13 2.50
CA PHE A 215 -6.10 -18.47 2.29
C PHE A 215 -6.74 -17.52 1.29
N LEU A 216 -7.34 -18.06 0.23
CA LEU A 216 -8.09 -17.29 -0.73
C LEU A 216 -9.37 -16.77 -0.09
N ARG A 217 -9.52 -15.47 0.02
CA ARG A 217 -10.68 -14.83 0.65
C ARG A 217 -11.76 -14.43 -0.37
N LYS A 218 -11.34 -13.99 -1.56
CA LYS A 218 -12.24 -13.62 -2.65
C LYS A 218 -11.49 -13.52 -3.98
#